data_413f38a6cdd87a2597e1a03021f72829
#
_entry.id   413f38a6cdd87a2597e1a03021f72829
#
_cell.length_a   1.000
_cell.length_b   1.000
_cell.length_c   1.000
_cell.angle_alpha   90.00
_cell.angle_beta   90.00
_cell.angle_gamma   90.00
#
_symmetry.space_group_name_H-M   'P 1'
#
loop_
_entity.id
_entity.type
_entity.pdbx_description
1 polymer ?
#
loop_
_entity_poly.entity_id
_entity_poly.type
_entity_poly.pdbx_seq_one_letter_code
_entity_poly.pdbx_strand_id
1 'polypeptide(L)'
;RVDELLAKPLAVDDAIQVALFNNRGLQASFFDLGISEADLVQVGRLPNPHFSMLRASKPENGIREYKIEQALTFNIFALITMPLAVEVERRNFAQTQRLAIIAVARLAADTRQAYFTAIAAEESVRYLRKVKQASEAGAELARRMAQVGNFSKLRQAREQAFYADAALNLARAEQAATSSRERLARVLGL
;
A
#
# COMPACT_ATOMS: atom_id res chain seq x y z
N ARG A 1 -10.97 1.13 -18.15
CA ARG A 1 -9.58 1.63 -18.33
C ARG A 1 -8.56 0.71 -17.69
N VAL A 2 -8.73 0.30 -16.40
CA VAL A 2 -7.85 -0.71 -15.75
C VAL A 2 -8.00 -2.06 -16.45
N ASP A 3 -9.21 -2.51 -16.72
CA ASP A 3 -9.48 -3.78 -17.41
C ASP A 3 -8.89 -3.82 -18.83
N GLU A 4 -8.86 -2.72 -19.54
CA GLU A 4 -8.23 -2.60 -20.86
C GLU A 4 -6.70 -2.76 -20.80
N LEU A 5 -6.06 -2.25 -19.73
CA LEU A 5 -4.62 -2.40 -19.50
C LEU A 5 -4.26 -3.84 -19.10
N LEU A 6 -5.16 -4.53 -18.39
CA LEU A 6 -4.98 -5.92 -17.97
C LEU A 6 -5.33 -6.95 -19.07
N ALA A 7 -6.02 -6.55 -20.14
CA ALA A 7 -6.39 -7.43 -21.24
C ALA A 7 -5.21 -7.83 -22.15
N LYS A 8 -4.08 -7.14 -22.04
CA LYS A 8 -2.85 -7.38 -22.83
C LYS A 8 -1.68 -7.72 -21.89
N PRO A 9 -0.57 -8.28 -22.43
CA PRO A 9 0.64 -8.47 -21.63
C PRO A 9 1.05 -7.16 -20.96
N LEU A 10 1.15 -7.19 -19.64
CA LEU A 10 1.36 -5.99 -18.82
C LEU A 10 2.78 -5.47 -19.01
N ALA A 11 2.93 -4.26 -19.56
CA ALA A 11 4.20 -3.52 -19.57
C ALA A 11 4.41 -2.79 -18.24
N VAL A 12 5.67 -2.41 -17.96
CA VAL A 12 6.00 -1.71 -16.69
C VAL A 12 5.24 -0.40 -16.52
N ASP A 13 5.06 0.36 -17.59
CA ASP A 13 4.34 1.63 -17.56
C ASP A 13 2.84 1.43 -17.40
N ASP A 14 2.28 0.37 -18.00
CA ASP A 14 0.88 -0.03 -17.79
C ASP A 14 0.65 -0.46 -16.33
N ALA A 15 1.59 -1.22 -15.74
CA ALA A 15 1.54 -1.59 -14.33
C ALA A 15 1.53 -0.37 -13.39
N ILE A 16 2.37 0.63 -13.68
CA ILE A 16 2.40 1.88 -12.91
C ILE A 16 1.05 2.61 -13.04
N GLN A 17 0.48 2.70 -14.24
CA GLN A 17 -0.83 3.32 -14.43
C GLN A 17 -1.93 2.59 -13.66
N VAL A 18 -1.96 1.25 -13.70
CA VAL A 18 -2.92 0.45 -12.94
C VAL A 18 -2.77 0.74 -11.44
N ALA A 19 -1.54 0.72 -10.91
CA ALA A 19 -1.29 1.02 -9.51
C ALA A 19 -1.78 2.41 -9.10
N LEU A 20 -1.49 3.45 -9.91
CA LEU A 20 -1.91 4.82 -9.63
C LEU A 20 -3.44 4.99 -9.62
N PHE A 21 -4.17 4.22 -10.44
CA PHE A 21 -5.63 4.30 -10.47
C PHE A 21 -6.33 3.43 -9.42
N ASN A 22 -5.71 2.31 -9.01
CA ASN A 22 -6.40 1.30 -8.22
C ASN A 22 -5.86 1.12 -6.80
N ASN A 23 -4.67 1.67 -6.48
CA ASN A 23 -4.07 1.49 -5.16
C ASN A 23 -4.83 2.29 -4.10
N ARG A 24 -5.42 1.57 -3.13
CA ARG A 24 -6.23 2.15 -2.04
C ARG A 24 -5.41 3.03 -1.10
N GLY A 25 -4.12 2.72 -0.91
CA GLY A 25 -3.23 3.55 -0.09
C GLY A 25 -3.01 4.94 -0.68
N LEU A 26 -2.88 5.02 -2.01
CA LEU A 26 -2.80 6.31 -2.70
C LEU A 26 -4.13 7.07 -2.62
N GLN A 27 -5.27 6.38 -2.76
CA GLN A 27 -6.58 7.01 -2.58
C GLN A 27 -6.73 7.59 -1.17
N ALA A 28 -6.27 6.88 -0.13
CA ALA A 28 -6.26 7.41 1.24
C ALA A 28 -5.44 8.71 1.36
N SER A 29 -4.26 8.78 0.73
CA SER A 29 -3.45 10.00 0.73
C SER A 29 -4.16 11.20 0.05
N PHE A 30 -5.00 10.95 -0.95
CA PHE A 30 -5.82 12.01 -1.55
C PHE A 30 -6.99 12.43 -0.65
N PHE A 31 -7.56 11.52 0.15
CA PHE A 31 -8.55 11.90 1.17
C PHE A 31 -7.91 12.73 2.29
N ASP A 32 -6.70 12.41 2.73
CA ASP A 32 -5.96 13.22 3.70
C ASP A 32 -5.73 14.64 3.18
N LEU A 33 -5.45 14.79 1.88
CA LEU A 33 -5.35 16.10 1.24
C LEU A 33 -6.67 16.88 1.32
N GLY A 34 -7.80 16.21 1.02
CA GLY A 34 -9.13 16.81 1.13
C GLY A 34 -9.50 17.21 2.55
N ILE A 35 -9.11 16.42 3.55
CA ILE A 35 -9.30 16.74 4.98
C ILE A 35 -8.51 17.99 5.34
N SER A 36 -7.21 18.04 4.97
CA SER A 36 -6.36 19.19 5.26
C SER A 36 -6.83 20.49 4.56
N GLU A 37 -7.42 20.38 3.37
CA GLU A 37 -8.07 21.51 2.70
C GLU A 37 -9.31 21.98 3.46
N ALA A 38 -10.13 21.05 3.93
CA ALA A 38 -11.32 21.38 4.74
C ALA A 38 -10.94 22.07 6.05
N ASP A 39 -9.88 21.62 6.73
CA ASP A 39 -9.35 22.25 7.94
C ASP A 39 -8.90 23.70 7.68
N LEU A 40 -8.18 23.92 6.58
CA LEU A 40 -7.79 25.29 6.16
C LEU A 40 -9.00 26.18 5.93
N VAL A 41 -10.03 25.68 5.24
CA VAL A 41 -11.27 26.42 5.00
C VAL A 41 -12.01 26.68 6.31
N GLN A 42 -12.05 25.70 7.21
CA GLN A 42 -12.75 25.82 8.49
C GLN A 42 -12.10 26.88 9.40
N VAL A 43 -10.77 26.87 9.51
CA VAL A 43 -10.03 27.87 10.32
C VAL A 43 -10.16 29.28 9.73
N GLY A 44 -10.33 29.39 8.41
CA GLY A 44 -10.58 30.68 7.72
C GLY A 44 -12.01 31.23 7.89
N ARG A 45 -12.91 30.49 8.54
CA ARG A 45 -14.27 30.98 8.81
C ARG A 45 -14.35 31.73 10.13
N LEU A 46 -15.26 32.69 10.18
CA LEU A 46 -15.55 33.40 11.44
C LEU A 46 -16.06 32.40 12.50
N PRO A 47 -15.59 32.51 13.75
CA PRO A 47 -16.10 31.71 14.86
C PRO A 47 -17.61 31.87 15.00
N ASN A 48 -18.33 30.78 15.14
CA ASN A 48 -19.78 30.79 15.30
C ASN A 48 -20.14 31.49 16.64
N PRO A 49 -21.08 32.45 16.62
CA PRO A 49 -21.62 32.98 17.85
C PRO A 49 -22.41 31.91 18.59
N HIS A 50 -22.27 31.88 19.90
CA HIS A 50 -23.06 31.01 20.76
C HIS A 50 -24.25 31.77 21.33
N PHE A 51 -25.46 31.32 21.02
CA PHE A 51 -26.69 31.84 21.62
C PHE A 51 -27.21 30.83 22.64
N SER A 52 -27.46 31.29 23.87
CA SER A 52 -28.08 30.49 24.92
C SER A 52 -29.35 31.18 25.44
N MET A 53 -30.38 30.39 25.68
CA MET A 53 -31.62 30.84 26.30
C MET A 53 -31.96 29.89 27.43
N LEU A 54 -31.99 30.46 28.65
CA LEU A 54 -32.41 29.75 29.86
C LEU A 54 -33.78 30.29 30.30
N ARG A 55 -34.74 29.40 30.46
CA ARG A 55 -36.02 29.69 31.09
C ARG A 55 -36.13 28.88 32.35
N ALA A 56 -36.07 29.57 33.48
CA ALA A 56 -36.28 28.98 34.80
C ALA A 56 -37.61 29.48 35.40
N SER A 57 -38.32 28.62 36.13
CA SER A 57 -39.48 29.00 36.91
C SER A 57 -39.25 28.58 38.37
N LYS A 58 -39.42 29.52 39.33
CA LYS A 58 -39.30 29.25 40.76
C LYS A 58 -40.63 29.60 41.41
N PRO A 59 -41.26 28.70 42.19
CA PRO A 59 -42.41 29.05 43.00
C PRO A 59 -41.88 29.82 44.24
N GLU A 60 -42.31 31.06 44.42
CA GLU A 60 -41.99 31.87 45.57
C GLU A 60 -43.28 32.54 46.07
N ASN A 61 -43.66 32.30 47.34
CA ASN A 61 -44.90 32.86 48.00
C ASN A 61 -46.18 32.59 47.21
N GLY A 62 -46.35 31.40 46.54
CA GLY A 62 -47.57 31.06 45.80
C GLY A 62 -47.68 31.65 44.38
N ILE A 63 -46.74 32.47 43.98
CA ILE A 63 -46.63 33.06 42.64
C ILE A 63 -45.47 32.36 41.89
N ARG A 64 -45.69 31.99 40.62
CA ARG A 64 -44.64 31.48 39.76
C ARG A 64 -43.89 32.64 39.11
N GLU A 65 -42.66 32.86 39.54
CA GLU A 65 -41.76 33.78 38.88
C GLU A 65 -41.06 33.05 37.71
N TYR A 66 -41.02 33.68 36.54
CA TYR A 66 -40.32 33.21 35.37
C TYR A 66 -39.09 34.08 35.15
N LYS A 67 -37.93 33.43 35.11
CA LYS A 67 -36.68 34.08 34.75
C LYS A 67 -36.32 33.61 33.35
N ILE A 68 -36.13 34.55 32.43
CA ILE A 68 -35.65 34.29 31.07
C ILE A 68 -34.30 34.98 30.96
N GLU A 69 -33.25 34.20 30.76
CA GLU A 69 -31.92 34.68 30.47
C GLU A 69 -31.56 34.36 29.02
N GLN A 70 -31.15 35.36 28.27
CA GLN A 70 -30.66 35.23 26.92
C GLN A 70 -29.22 35.75 26.89
N ALA A 71 -28.29 34.97 26.37
CA ALA A 71 -26.92 35.37 26.21
C ALA A 71 -26.42 35.08 24.79
N LEU A 72 -25.73 36.05 24.21
CA LEU A 72 -25.03 35.93 22.95
C LEU A 72 -23.54 36.11 23.22
N THR A 73 -22.75 35.06 22.99
CA THR A 73 -21.33 35.03 23.30
C THR A 73 -20.51 34.99 22.02
N PHE A 74 -19.52 35.89 21.90
CA PHE A 74 -18.56 35.93 20.80
C PHE A 74 -17.16 35.66 21.31
N ASN A 75 -16.38 34.83 20.59
CA ASN A 75 -14.97 34.61 20.91
C ASN A 75 -14.08 35.64 20.18
N ILE A 76 -13.87 36.79 20.81
CA ILE A 76 -13.07 37.88 20.23
C ILE A 76 -11.59 37.47 20.12
N PHE A 77 -11.08 36.69 21.07
CA PHE A 77 -9.70 36.21 21.01
C PHE A 77 -9.44 35.34 19.77
N ALA A 78 -10.38 34.46 19.42
CA ALA A 78 -10.31 33.66 18.20
C ALA A 78 -10.28 34.52 16.92
N LEU A 79 -10.99 35.64 16.89
CA LEU A 79 -10.94 36.59 15.78
C LEU A 79 -9.57 37.25 15.65
N ILE A 80 -8.94 37.64 16.73
CA ILE A 80 -7.60 38.28 16.72
C ILE A 80 -6.53 37.29 16.29
N THR A 81 -6.63 36.02 16.71
CA THR A 81 -5.64 34.97 16.41
C THR A 81 -5.88 34.27 15.08
N MET A 82 -7.05 34.46 14.46
CA MET A 82 -7.44 33.79 13.21
C MET A 82 -6.43 33.95 12.05
N PRO A 83 -5.82 35.13 11.77
CA PRO A 83 -4.85 35.23 10.67
C PRO A 83 -3.63 34.34 10.88
N LEU A 84 -3.15 34.23 12.13
CA LEU A 84 -2.03 33.34 12.47
C LEU A 84 -2.42 31.86 12.31
N ALA A 85 -3.62 31.49 12.77
CA ALA A 85 -4.14 30.14 12.65
C ALA A 85 -4.30 29.74 11.17
N VAL A 86 -4.81 30.63 10.33
CA VAL A 86 -4.92 30.40 8.87
C VAL A 86 -3.55 30.21 8.23
N GLU A 87 -2.54 30.97 8.63
CA GLU A 87 -1.18 30.82 8.07
C GLU A 87 -0.56 29.47 8.48
N VAL A 88 -0.79 29.00 9.70
CA VAL A 88 -0.35 27.67 10.16
C VAL A 88 -1.02 26.58 9.31
N GLU A 89 -2.36 26.64 9.17
CA GLU A 89 -3.07 25.62 8.38
C GLU A 89 -2.73 25.67 6.89
N ARG A 90 -2.42 26.83 6.34
CA ARG A 90 -1.90 26.96 4.97
C ARG A 90 -0.57 26.21 4.80
N ARG A 91 0.31 26.26 5.78
CA ARG A 91 1.58 25.53 5.78
C ARG A 91 1.36 24.02 5.94
N ASN A 92 0.43 23.61 6.78
CA ASN A 92 0.02 22.21 6.95
C ASN A 92 -0.54 21.65 5.64
N PHE A 93 -1.43 22.38 4.98
CA PHE A 93 -1.95 21.99 3.66
C PHE A 93 -0.85 21.86 2.60
N ALA A 94 0.09 22.83 2.54
CA ALA A 94 1.23 22.75 1.64
C ALA A 94 2.15 21.56 1.94
N GLN A 95 2.30 21.18 3.20
CA GLN A 95 3.01 19.97 3.61
C GLN A 95 2.28 18.71 3.13
N THR A 96 0.96 18.61 3.32
CA THR A 96 0.15 17.47 2.88
C THR A 96 0.17 17.32 1.37
N GLN A 97 0.16 18.41 0.61
CA GLN A 97 0.35 18.38 -0.84
C GLN A 97 1.69 17.73 -1.25
N ARG A 98 2.77 18.10 -0.57
CA ARG A 98 4.09 17.50 -0.84
C ARG A 98 4.13 16.01 -0.48
N LEU A 99 3.49 15.61 0.62
CA LEU A 99 3.37 14.20 1.01
C LEU A 99 2.58 13.39 -0.03
N ALA A 100 1.51 13.94 -0.58
CA ALA A 100 0.76 13.29 -1.67
C ALA A 100 1.63 13.08 -2.93
N ILE A 101 2.45 14.08 -3.31
CA ILE A 101 3.39 13.95 -4.44
C ILE A 101 4.41 12.84 -4.16
N ILE A 102 4.95 12.80 -2.94
CA ILE A 102 5.90 11.75 -2.53
C ILE A 102 5.24 10.37 -2.58
N ALA A 103 3.98 10.26 -2.13
CA ALA A 103 3.23 8.99 -2.19
C ALA A 103 3.06 8.47 -3.62
N VAL A 104 2.74 9.35 -4.57
CA VAL A 104 2.67 9.01 -6.01
C VAL A 104 4.02 8.51 -6.54
N ALA A 105 5.10 9.26 -6.28
CA ALA A 105 6.44 8.89 -6.74
C ALA A 105 6.92 7.57 -6.13
N ARG A 106 6.65 7.37 -4.84
CA ARG A 106 6.98 6.13 -4.12
C ARG A 106 6.21 4.93 -4.68
N LEU A 107 4.90 5.07 -4.87
CA LEU A 107 4.09 3.99 -5.45
C LEU A 107 4.58 3.60 -6.85
N ALA A 108 4.93 4.57 -7.69
CA ALA A 108 5.51 4.29 -9.01
C ALA A 108 6.83 3.53 -8.93
N ALA A 109 7.72 3.90 -8.00
CA ALA A 109 8.98 3.20 -7.77
C ALA A 109 8.76 1.78 -7.21
N ASP A 110 7.89 1.62 -6.22
CA ASP A 110 7.56 0.33 -5.61
C ASP A 110 6.91 -0.62 -6.64
N THR A 111 6.04 -0.11 -7.49
CA THR A 111 5.42 -0.87 -8.60
C THR A 111 6.46 -1.35 -9.58
N ARG A 112 7.38 -0.48 -10.01
CA ARG A 112 8.47 -0.83 -10.93
C ARG A 112 9.36 -1.90 -10.32
N GLN A 113 9.73 -1.77 -9.06
CA GLN A 113 10.53 -2.77 -8.34
C GLN A 113 9.80 -4.11 -8.24
N ALA A 114 8.52 -4.13 -7.85
CA ALA A 114 7.73 -5.33 -7.75
C ALA A 114 7.58 -6.03 -9.10
N TYR A 115 7.36 -5.27 -10.17
CA TYR A 115 7.26 -5.77 -11.54
C TYR A 115 8.52 -6.50 -11.99
N PHE A 116 9.69 -5.87 -11.89
CA PHE A 116 10.95 -6.51 -12.28
C PHE A 116 11.32 -7.67 -11.37
N THR A 117 10.99 -7.60 -10.09
CA THR A 117 11.19 -8.72 -9.16
C THR A 117 10.35 -9.93 -9.56
N ALA A 118 9.10 -9.73 -9.97
CA ALA A 118 8.24 -10.81 -10.44
C ALA A 118 8.78 -11.45 -11.73
N ILE A 119 9.22 -10.65 -12.70
CA ILE A 119 9.84 -11.17 -13.95
C ILE A 119 11.11 -11.96 -13.63
N ALA A 120 12.00 -11.42 -12.79
CA ALA A 120 13.25 -12.09 -12.43
C ALA A 120 13.00 -13.43 -11.71
N ALA A 121 11.98 -13.49 -10.86
CA ALA A 121 11.58 -14.73 -10.19
C ALA A 121 11.04 -15.77 -11.19
N GLU A 122 10.24 -15.37 -12.15
CA GLU A 122 9.74 -16.24 -13.24
C GLU A 122 10.89 -16.79 -14.13
N GLU A 123 11.85 -15.93 -14.47
CA GLU A 123 13.04 -16.37 -15.22
C GLU A 123 13.88 -17.36 -14.42
N SER A 124 14.01 -17.14 -13.09
CA SER A 124 14.71 -18.05 -12.20
C SER A 124 14.05 -19.43 -12.17
N VAL A 125 12.72 -19.50 -12.14
CA VAL A 125 11.97 -20.75 -12.24
C VAL A 125 12.25 -21.46 -13.58
N ARG A 126 12.21 -20.70 -14.67
CA ARG A 126 12.50 -21.27 -16.01
C ARG A 126 13.91 -21.86 -16.11
N TYR A 127 14.89 -21.15 -15.57
CA TYR A 127 16.27 -21.60 -15.50
C TYR A 127 16.41 -22.86 -14.64
N LEU A 128 15.92 -22.82 -13.39
CA LEU A 128 16.07 -23.94 -12.45
C LEU A 128 15.29 -25.19 -12.88
N ARG A 129 14.21 -25.03 -13.65
CA ARG A 129 13.50 -26.15 -14.26
C ARG A 129 14.39 -26.89 -15.27
N LYS A 130 15.18 -26.16 -16.08
CA LYS A 130 16.16 -26.75 -16.98
C LYS A 130 17.30 -27.44 -16.22
N VAL A 131 17.78 -26.82 -15.14
CA VAL A 131 18.82 -27.40 -14.27
C VAL A 131 18.32 -28.71 -13.64
N LYS A 132 17.11 -28.70 -13.10
CA LYS A 132 16.49 -29.92 -12.53
C LYS A 132 16.37 -31.03 -13.60
N GLN A 133 15.92 -30.71 -14.81
CA GLN A 133 15.77 -31.66 -15.90
C GLN A 133 17.13 -32.26 -16.31
N ALA A 134 18.18 -31.44 -16.40
CA ALA A 134 19.54 -31.92 -16.72
C ALA A 134 20.12 -32.81 -15.62
N SER A 135 19.96 -32.40 -14.32
CA SER A 135 20.42 -33.18 -13.17
C SER A 135 19.67 -34.52 -13.03
N GLU A 136 18.37 -34.55 -13.35
CA GLU A 136 17.57 -35.77 -13.37
C GLU A 136 18.09 -36.78 -14.40
N ALA A 137 18.40 -36.32 -15.62
CA ALA A 137 19.02 -37.15 -16.65
C ALA A 137 20.42 -37.65 -16.23
N GLY A 138 21.23 -36.81 -15.58
CA GLY A 138 22.53 -37.18 -15.05
C GLY A 138 22.43 -38.26 -13.96
N ALA A 139 21.53 -38.08 -12.99
CA ALA A 139 21.28 -39.03 -11.91
C ALA A 139 20.77 -40.40 -12.46
N GLU A 140 19.89 -40.39 -13.45
CA GLU A 140 19.40 -41.58 -14.09
C GLU A 140 20.51 -42.33 -14.89
N LEU A 141 21.34 -41.59 -15.62
CA LEU A 141 22.50 -42.16 -16.29
C LEU A 141 23.47 -42.78 -15.29
N ALA A 142 23.81 -42.08 -14.21
CA ALA A 142 24.69 -42.57 -13.14
C ALA A 142 24.13 -43.85 -12.50
N ARG A 143 22.81 -43.94 -12.31
CA ARG A 143 22.13 -45.12 -11.79
C ARG A 143 22.30 -46.31 -12.73
N ARG A 144 22.05 -46.14 -14.03
CA ARG A 144 22.19 -47.19 -15.05
C ARG A 144 23.65 -47.64 -15.17
N MET A 145 24.61 -46.73 -15.19
CA MET A 145 26.04 -47.05 -15.25
C MET A 145 26.51 -47.81 -14.00
N ALA A 146 25.99 -47.48 -12.83
CA ALA A 146 26.31 -48.20 -11.59
C ALA A 146 25.75 -49.63 -11.59
N GLN A 147 24.58 -49.86 -12.19
CA GLN A 147 23.97 -51.20 -12.33
C GLN A 147 24.83 -52.15 -13.17
N VAL A 148 25.53 -51.63 -14.20
CA VAL A 148 26.42 -52.43 -15.05
C VAL A 148 27.88 -52.41 -14.60
N GLY A 149 28.15 -51.87 -13.38
CA GLY A 149 29.49 -51.86 -12.78
C GLY A 149 30.45 -50.79 -13.29
N ASN A 150 30.01 -49.90 -14.19
CA ASN A 150 30.84 -48.86 -14.81
C ASN A 150 30.87 -47.54 -13.98
N PHE A 151 30.20 -47.50 -12.86
CA PHE A 151 30.12 -46.30 -12.02
C PHE A 151 30.15 -46.67 -10.52
N SER A 152 30.97 -46.01 -9.72
CA SER A 152 31.01 -46.29 -8.28
C SER A 152 29.75 -45.79 -7.55
N LYS A 153 29.37 -46.52 -6.49
CA LYS A 153 28.24 -46.09 -5.62
C LYS A 153 28.40 -44.66 -5.08
N LEU A 154 29.63 -44.22 -4.80
CA LEU A 154 29.90 -42.87 -4.36
C LEU A 154 29.55 -41.82 -5.44
N ARG A 155 29.95 -42.08 -6.69
CA ARG A 155 29.63 -41.18 -7.79
C ARG A 155 28.12 -41.15 -8.08
N GLN A 156 27.46 -42.30 -8.04
CA GLN A 156 26.00 -42.36 -8.15
C GLN A 156 25.31 -41.53 -7.04
N ALA A 157 25.76 -41.67 -5.79
CA ALA A 157 25.18 -40.91 -4.67
C ALA A 157 25.37 -39.39 -4.83
N ARG A 158 26.52 -38.96 -5.40
CA ARG A 158 26.76 -37.51 -5.69
C ARG A 158 25.79 -36.96 -6.74
N GLU A 159 25.57 -37.70 -7.82
CA GLU A 159 24.62 -37.28 -8.88
C GLU A 159 23.18 -37.24 -8.32
N GLN A 160 22.83 -38.23 -7.48
CA GLN A 160 21.52 -38.23 -6.82
C GLN A 160 21.36 -37.05 -5.85
N ALA A 161 22.40 -36.69 -5.10
CA ALA A 161 22.39 -35.51 -4.21
C ALA A 161 22.26 -34.20 -5.03
N PHE A 162 22.98 -34.09 -6.14
CA PHE A 162 22.88 -32.92 -7.03
C PHE A 162 21.44 -32.77 -7.62
N TYR A 163 20.82 -33.87 -8.02
CA TYR A 163 19.40 -33.84 -8.46
C TYR A 163 18.46 -33.41 -7.34
N ALA A 164 18.66 -33.93 -6.11
CA ALA A 164 17.84 -33.55 -4.97
C ALA A 164 17.95 -32.05 -4.65
N ASP A 165 19.17 -31.51 -4.69
CA ASP A 165 19.44 -30.08 -4.49
C ASP A 165 18.80 -29.23 -5.59
N ALA A 166 18.89 -29.66 -6.85
CA ALA A 166 18.25 -28.98 -7.98
C ALA A 166 16.73 -28.95 -7.85
N ALA A 167 16.13 -30.06 -7.42
CA ALA A 167 14.69 -30.14 -7.15
C ALA A 167 14.25 -29.21 -6.02
N LEU A 168 15.02 -29.18 -4.93
CA LEU A 168 14.76 -28.27 -3.80
C LEU A 168 14.88 -26.80 -4.21
N ASN A 169 15.90 -26.45 -4.98
CA ASN A 169 16.12 -25.08 -5.46
C ASN A 169 14.99 -24.65 -6.41
N LEU A 170 14.49 -25.53 -7.27
CA LEU A 170 13.31 -25.26 -8.11
C LEU A 170 12.09 -24.99 -7.25
N ALA A 171 11.80 -25.81 -6.25
CA ALA A 171 10.64 -25.63 -5.37
C ALA A 171 10.69 -24.28 -4.64
N ARG A 172 11.87 -23.88 -4.16
CA ARG A 172 12.08 -22.57 -3.53
C ARG A 172 11.86 -21.42 -4.52
N ALA A 173 12.32 -21.56 -5.76
CA ALA A 173 12.12 -20.54 -6.78
C ALA A 173 10.65 -20.41 -7.18
N GLU A 174 9.90 -21.52 -7.29
CA GLU A 174 8.47 -21.52 -7.57
C GLU A 174 7.68 -20.82 -6.46
N GLN A 175 8.04 -21.05 -5.19
CA GLN A 175 7.47 -20.32 -4.06
C GLN A 175 7.80 -18.81 -4.12
N ALA A 176 9.05 -18.46 -4.43
CA ALA A 176 9.48 -17.07 -4.56
C ALA A 176 8.75 -16.35 -5.72
N ALA A 177 8.54 -17.02 -6.84
CA ALA A 177 7.79 -16.48 -7.98
C ALA A 177 6.32 -16.23 -7.62
N THR A 178 5.67 -17.17 -6.93
CA THR A 178 4.31 -16.98 -6.42
C THR A 178 4.23 -15.78 -5.48
N SER A 179 5.12 -15.71 -4.49
CA SER A 179 5.16 -14.59 -3.53
C SER A 179 5.41 -13.23 -4.20
N SER A 180 6.29 -13.20 -5.21
CA SER A 180 6.58 -11.97 -5.97
C SER A 180 5.39 -11.51 -6.81
N ARG A 181 4.66 -12.46 -7.42
CA ARG A 181 3.42 -12.19 -8.17
C ARG A 181 2.33 -11.63 -7.26
N GLU A 182 2.12 -12.25 -6.09
CA GLU A 182 1.18 -11.78 -5.09
C GLU A 182 1.53 -10.38 -4.57
N ARG A 183 2.83 -10.12 -4.39
CA ARG A 183 3.31 -8.79 -4.01
C ARG A 183 2.99 -7.76 -5.09
N LEU A 184 3.23 -8.08 -6.36
CA LEU A 184 2.89 -7.19 -7.47
C LEU A 184 1.38 -6.92 -7.51
N ALA A 185 0.53 -7.96 -7.45
CA ALA A 185 -0.92 -7.82 -7.43
C ALA A 185 -1.38 -6.87 -6.31
N ARG A 186 -0.83 -7.02 -5.12
CA ARG A 186 -1.13 -6.16 -3.96
C ARG A 186 -0.73 -4.70 -4.17
N VAL A 187 0.42 -4.45 -4.79
CA VAL A 187 0.87 -3.08 -5.12
C VAL A 187 -0.02 -2.46 -6.19
N LEU A 188 -0.48 -3.26 -7.15
CA LEU A 188 -1.45 -2.84 -8.17
C LEU A 188 -2.85 -2.57 -7.61
N GLY A 189 -3.14 -3.06 -6.40
CA GLY A 189 -4.47 -2.95 -5.77
C GLY A 189 -5.49 -3.96 -6.30
N LEU A 190 -5.00 -5.09 -6.84
CA LEU A 190 -5.79 -6.19 -7.40
C LEU A 190 -6.03 -7.29 -6.36
#